data_0da5d04cc36148fa7f23d3da9b3577ff
#
_entry.id   0da5d04cc36148fa7f23d3da9b3577ff
#
_cell.length_a   1.000
_cell.length_b   1.000
_cell.length_c   1.000
_cell.angle_alpha   90.00
_cell.angle_beta   90.00
_cell.angle_gamma   90.00
#
_symmetry.space_group_name_H-M   'P 1'
#
loop_
_entity.id
_entity.type
_entity.pdbx_description
1 polymer ?
#
loop_
_entity_poly.entity_id
_entity_poly.type
_entity_poly.pdbx_seq_one_letter_code
_entity_poly.pdbx_strand_id
1 'polypeptide(L)'
;MIEYEKKIAQQTLNILMKKSWNTFSLEQVLKNVKVKKTYIKKKFDLLKLISKYVDYLLIIKMKSLENSSTKDMLFEVLMARFDILEANRKAFLEIYKILKKNPQQF
;
A
#
# COMPACT_ATOMS: atom_id res chain seq x y z
N MET A 1 0.64 8.20 10.14
CA MET A 1 -0.35 7.16 9.78
C MET A 1 -0.73 6.38 11.03
N ILE A 2 -2.02 6.13 11.20
CA ILE A 2 -2.54 5.44 12.38
C ILE A 2 -2.12 3.97 12.35
N GLU A 3 -1.85 3.39 13.53
CA GLU A 3 -1.31 2.03 13.63
C GLU A 3 -2.19 0.97 12.98
N TYR A 4 -3.53 1.02 13.18
CA TYR A 4 -4.39 0.02 12.56
C TYR A 4 -4.41 0.12 11.04
N GLU A 5 -4.24 1.33 10.50
CA GLU A 5 -4.17 1.53 9.05
C GLU A 5 -2.93 0.84 8.46
N LYS A 6 -1.79 0.97 9.14
CA LYS A 6 -0.57 0.29 8.71
C LYS A 6 -0.73 -1.23 8.71
N LYS A 7 -1.34 -1.76 9.77
CA LYS A 7 -1.58 -3.20 9.89
C LYS A 7 -2.50 -3.72 8.79
N ILE A 8 -3.58 -2.99 8.50
CA ILE A 8 -4.52 -3.37 7.43
C ILE A 8 -3.81 -3.35 6.08
N ALA A 9 -3.04 -2.30 5.79
CA ALA A 9 -2.32 -2.19 4.52
C ALA A 9 -1.29 -3.32 4.37
N GLN A 10 -0.51 -3.59 5.41
CA GLN A 10 0.47 -4.67 5.41
C GLN A 10 -0.18 -6.03 5.20
N GLN A 11 -1.29 -6.29 5.91
CA GLN A 11 -2.01 -7.55 5.79
C GLN A 11 -2.55 -7.72 4.36
N THR A 12 -3.11 -6.66 3.79
CA THR A 12 -3.63 -6.72 2.43
C THR A 12 -2.52 -7.01 1.41
N LEU A 13 -1.37 -6.34 1.54
CA LEU A 13 -0.23 -6.60 0.66
C LEU A 13 0.27 -8.04 0.81
N ASN A 14 0.34 -8.55 2.03
CA ASN A 14 0.77 -9.92 2.26
C ASN A 14 -0.17 -10.93 1.61
N ILE A 15 -1.48 -10.68 1.69
CA ILE A 15 -2.47 -11.55 1.04
C ILE A 15 -2.30 -11.49 -0.48
N LEU A 16 -2.11 -10.30 -1.04
CA LEU A 16 -1.95 -10.13 -2.49
C LEU A 16 -0.65 -10.72 -3.03
N MET A 17 0.35 -10.90 -2.17
CA MET A 17 1.57 -11.61 -2.56
C MET A 17 1.33 -13.11 -2.76
N LYS A 18 0.24 -13.64 -2.19
CA LYS A 18 -0.05 -15.08 -2.20
C LYS A 18 -1.32 -15.43 -2.95
N LYS A 19 -2.30 -14.53 -3.00
CA LYS A 19 -3.64 -14.78 -3.56
C LYS A 19 -4.06 -13.64 -4.47
N SER A 20 -5.04 -13.92 -5.35
CA SER A 20 -5.62 -12.88 -6.18
C SER A 20 -6.68 -12.09 -5.41
N TRP A 21 -7.03 -10.92 -5.94
CA TRP A 21 -7.99 -10.01 -5.33
C TRP A 21 -9.34 -10.66 -5.01
N ASN A 22 -9.81 -11.54 -5.90
CA ASN A 22 -11.14 -12.13 -5.77
C ASN A 22 -11.22 -13.31 -4.78
N THR A 23 -10.10 -13.71 -4.16
CA THR A 23 -10.04 -14.89 -3.31
C THR A 23 -10.14 -14.58 -1.82
N PHE A 24 -10.27 -13.32 -1.45
CA PHE A 24 -10.41 -12.93 -0.05
C PHE A 24 -11.44 -11.80 0.08
N SER A 25 -11.93 -11.58 1.31
CA SER A 25 -12.91 -10.56 1.60
C SER A 25 -12.36 -9.49 2.53
N LEU A 26 -13.01 -8.33 2.56
CA LEU A 26 -12.67 -7.26 3.51
C LEU A 26 -12.76 -7.75 4.96
N GLU A 27 -13.80 -8.54 5.27
CA GLU A 27 -13.99 -9.07 6.62
C GLU A 27 -12.81 -9.92 7.08
N GLN A 28 -12.24 -10.72 6.18
CA GLN A 28 -11.07 -11.55 6.50
C GLN A 28 -9.88 -10.69 6.89
N VAL A 29 -9.64 -9.60 6.16
CA VAL A 29 -8.54 -8.70 6.45
C VAL A 29 -8.74 -8.02 7.80
N LEU A 30 -9.94 -7.48 8.05
CA LEU A 30 -10.25 -6.78 9.29
C LEU A 30 -10.21 -7.72 10.50
N LYS A 31 -10.67 -8.96 10.32
CA LYS A 31 -10.62 -9.97 11.38
C LYS A 31 -9.18 -10.32 11.76
N ASN A 32 -8.32 -10.51 10.78
CA ASN A 32 -6.92 -10.86 11.01
C ASN A 32 -6.17 -9.74 11.75
N VAL A 33 -6.56 -8.49 11.54
CA VAL A 33 -5.94 -7.33 12.17
C VAL A 33 -6.59 -7.02 13.53
N LYS A 34 -7.73 -7.66 13.83
CA LYS A 34 -8.49 -7.45 15.09
C LYS A 34 -8.99 -6.01 15.26
N VAL A 35 -9.43 -5.40 14.17
CA VAL A 35 -10.00 -4.06 14.19
C VAL A 35 -11.52 -4.16 14.34
N LYS A 36 -12.08 -3.52 15.37
CA LYS A 36 -13.52 -3.55 15.66
C LYS A 36 -14.30 -2.48 14.91
N LYS A 37 -13.73 -1.29 14.79
CA LYS A 37 -14.35 -0.17 14.08
C LYS A 37 -13.33 0.50 13.17
N THR A 38 -13.76 0.80 11.94
CA THR A 38 -12.90 1.47 10.96
C THR A 38 -13.80 2.21 9.97
N TYR A 39 -13.25 3.25 9.34
CA TYR A 39 -13.93 3.95 8.26
C TYR A 39 -13.94 3.15 6.96
N ILE A 40 -13.22 2.03 6.91
CA ILE A 40 -13.14 1.19 5.72
C ILE A 40 -14.42 0.38 5.60
N LYS A 41 -15.24 0.69 4.60
CA LYS A 41 -16.54 0.07 4.38
C LYS A 41 -16.57 -0.82 3.14
N LYS A 42 -15.69 -0.56 2.18
CA LYS A 42 -15.64 -1.27 0.89
C LYS A 42 -14.27 -1.90 0.69
N LYS A 43 -14.25 -3.01 -0.03
CA LYS A 43 -12.99 -3.68 -0.34
C LYS A 43 -12.02 -2.78 -1.14
N PHE A 44 -12.55 -1.92 -2.04
CA PHE A 44 -11.71 -0.99 -2.79
C PHE A 44 -11.05 0.06 -1.89
N ASP A 45 -11.57 0.30 -0.70
CA ASP A 45 -10.92 1.21 0.25
C ASP A 45 -9.57 0.68 0.70
N LEU A 46 -9.36 -0.65 0.61
CA LEU A 46 -8.06 -1.25 0.89
C LEU A 46 -6.98 -0.75 -0.06
N LEU A 47 -7.33 -0.54 -1.33
CA LEU A 47 -6.38 -0.02 -2.33
C LEU A 47 -5.99 1.42 -2.02
N LYS A 48 -6.94 2.24 -1.58
CA LYS A 48 -6.66 3.61 -1.16
C LYS A 48 -5.74 3.62 0.05
N LEU A 49 -5.95 2.69 0.97
CA LEU A 49 -5.13 2.58 2.17
C LEU A 49 -3.71 2.13 1.83
N ILE A 50 -3.56 1.22 0.86
CA ILE A 50 -2.23 0.79 0.39
C ILE A 50 -1.49 1.99 -0.22
N SER A 51 -2.17 2.82 -1.01
CA SER A 51 -1.58 4.02 -1.58
C SER A 51 -1.09 4.97 -0.48
N LYS A 52 -1.92 5.18 0.53
CA LYS A 52 -1.56 6.00 1.69
C LYS A 52 -0.35 5.43 2.43
N TYR A 53 -0.28 4.11 2.55
CA TYR A 53 0.82 3.42 3.21
C TYR A 53 2.13 3.58 2.43
N VAL A 54 2.09 3.46 1.10
CA VAL A 54 3.27 3.67 0.25
C VAL A 54 3.79 5.10 0.42
N ASP A 55 2.90 6.09 0.41
CA ASP A 55 3.27 7.49 0.63
C ASP A 55 3.90 7.68 2.01
N TYR A 56 3.37 7.03 3.03
CA TYR A 56 3.91 7.07 4.38
C TYR A 56 5.33 6.52 4.42
N LEU A 57 5.59 5.39 3.78
CA LEU A 57 6.92 4.80 3.72
C LEU A 57 7.91 5.72 2.98
N LEU A 58 7.46 6.37 1.92
CA LEU A 58 8.29 7.33 1.19
C LEU A 58 8.68 8.52 2.05
N ILE A 59 7.72 9.06 2.82
CA ILE A 59 7.99 10.19 3.72
C ILE A 59 9.03 9.83 4.75
N ILE A 60 8.96 8.63 5.32
CA ILE A 60 9.96 8.15 6.29
C ILE A 60 11.34 8.10 5.65
N LYS A 61 11.45 7.56 4.44
CA LYS A 61 12.73 7.49 3.73
C LYS A 61 13.26 8.88 3.39
N MET A 62 12.38 9.80 3.01
CA MET A 62 12.77 11.17 2.68
C MET A 62 13.35 11.93 3.87
N LYS A 63 12.86 11.68 5.08
CA LYS A 63 13.38 12.32 6.29
C LYS A 63 14.86 12.01 6.53
N SER A 64 15.32 10.85 6.08
CA SER A 64 16.73 10.49 6.21
C SER A 64 17.64 11.18 5.17
N LEU A 65 17.06 11.93 4.22
CA LEU A 65 17.76 12.56 3.11
C LEU A 65 17.81 14.10 3.21
N GLU A 66 17.51 14.65 4.40
CA GLU A 66 17.39 16.10 4.60
C GLU A 66 18.61 16.90 4.14
N ASN A 67 19.80 16.31 4.20
CA ASN A 67 21.05 16.98 3.86
C ASN A 67 21.51 16.73 2.43
N SER A 68 20.67 16.07 1.61
CA SER A 68 21.02 15.79 0.22
C SER A 68 20.72 16.99 -0.68
N SER A 69 21.43 17.11 -1.81
CA SER A 69 21.10 18.11 -2.82
C SER A 69 19.73 17.78 -3.43
N THR A 70 19.07 18.79 -4.02
CA THR A 70 17.77 18.59 -4.67
C THR A 70 17.81 17.51 -5.73
N LYS A 71 18.87 17.51 -6.55
CA LYS A 71 19.03 16.52 -7.62
C LYS A 71 19.19 15.11 -7.05
N ASP A 72 20.03 14.97 -6.03
CA ASP A 72 20.24 13.68 -5.37
C ASP A 72 18.99 13.21 -4.64
N MET A 73 18.26 14.16 -4.03
CA MET A 73 17.00 13.83 -3.34
C MET A 73 15.96 13.26 -4.30
N LEU A 74 15.80 13.87 -5.50
CA LEU A 74 14.87 13.36 -6.50
C LEU A 74 15.22 11.93 -6.91
N PHE A 75 16.52 11.68 -7.17
CA PHE A 75 16.98 10.35 -7.53
C PHE A 75 16.68 9.35 -6.40
N GLU A 76 16.98 9.73 -5.16
CA GLU A 76 16.77 8.84 -4.01
C GLU A 76 15.28 8.55 -3.78
N VAL A 77 14.40 9.54 -4.00
CA VAL A 77 12.95 9.33 -3.88
C VAL A 77 12.47 8.33 -4.92
N LEU A 78 12.94 8.46 -6.17
CA LEU A 78 12.58 7.51 -7.23
C LEU A 78 13.05 6.10 -6.92
N MET A 79 14.28 5.97 -6.42
CA MET A 79 14.82 4.66 -6.04
C MET A 79 14.09 4.07 -4.83
N ALA A 80 13.72 4.91 -3.86
CA ALA A 80 12.96 4.45 -2.70
C ALA A 80 11.58 3.93 -3.11
N ARG A 81 10.90 4.62 -4.02
CA ARG A 81 9.61 4.16 -4.55
C ARG A 81 9.77 2.83 -5.29
N PHE A 82 10.80 2.73 -6.12
CA PHE A 82 11.09 1.48 -6.84
C PHE A 82 11.31 0.32 -5.86
N ASP A 83 12.09 0.55 -4.79
CA ASP A 83 12.36 -0.48 -3.79
C ASP A 83 11.09 -0.97 -3.10
N ILE A 84 10.19 -0.04 -2.74
CA ILE A 84 8.92 -0.39 -2.10
C ILE A 84 8.07 -1.24 -3.05
N LEU A 85 7.97 -0.85 -4.32
CA LEU A 85 7.19 -1.58 -5.31
C LEU A 85 7.81 -2.96 -5.59
N GLU A 86 9.12 -3.03 -5.69
CA GLU A 86 9.82 -4.29 -5.96
C GLU A 86 9.68 -5.29 -4.81
N ALA A 87 9.75 -4.81 -3.57
CA ALA A 87 9.57 -5.66 -2.39
C ALA A 87 8.19 -6.32 -2.34
N ASN A 88 7.19 -5.70 -2.98
CA ASN A 88 5.81 -6.18 -3.02
C ASN A 88 5.32 -6.36 -4.47
N ARG A 89 6.21 -6.76 -5.34
CA ARG A 89 5.97 -6.79 -6.79
C ARG A 89 4.69 -7.52 -7.18
N LYS A 90 4.50 -8.73 -6.68
CA LYS A 90 3.33 -9.54 -7.03
C LYS A 90 2.03 -8.85 -6.59
N ALA A 91 2.03 -8.26 -5.40
CA ALA A 91 0.87 -7.54 -4.89
C ALA A 91 0.53 -6.34 -5.78
N PHE A 92 1.52 -5.55 -6.19
CA PHE A 92 1.28 -4.39 -7.03
C PHE A 92 0.88 -4.75 -8.46
N LEU A 93 1.38 -5.87 -8.98
CA LEU A 93 0.90 -6.36 -10.27
C LEU A 93 -0.57 -6.75 -10.21
N GLU A 94 -0.99 -7.38 -9.11
CA GLU A 94 -2.39 -7.72 -8.89
C GLU A 94 -3.26 -6.46 -8.78
N ILE A 95 -2.79 -5.46 -8.05
CA ILE A 95 -3.47 -4.16 -7.93
C ILE A 95 -3.61 -3.51 -9.29
N TYR A 96 -2.55 -3.51 -10.09
CA TYR A 96 -2.58 -2.95 -11.45
C TYR A 96 -3.68 -3.59 -12.30
N LYS A 97 -3.83 -4.91 -12.22
CA LYS A 97 -4.88 -5.62 -12.96
C LYS A 97 -6.28 -5.16 -12.54
N ILE A 98 -6.47 -4.93 -11.24
CA ILE A 98 -7.75 -4.46 -10.71
C ILE A 98 -8.05 -3.05 -11.22
N LEU A 99 -7.06 -2.15 -11.15
CA LEU A 99 -7.20 -0.77 -11.60
C LEU A 99 -7.54 -0.69 -13.08
N LYS A 100 -6.90 -1.52 -13.88
CA LYS A 100 -7.12 -1.57 -15.32
C LYS A 100 -8.56 -1.95 -15.65
N LYS A 101 -9.18 -2.83 -14.85
CA LYS A 101 -10.56 -3.27 -15.04
C LYS A 101 -11.57 -2.27 -14.50
N ASN A 102 -11.20 -1.41 -13.57
CA ASN A 102 -12.11 -0.51 -12.86
C ASN A 102 -11.54 0.92 -12.82
N PRO A 103 -11.31 1.57 -13.98
CA PRO A 103 -10.66 2.88 -14.01
C PRO A 103 -11.47 3.97 -13.29
N GLN A 104 -12.78 3.83 -13.18
CA GLN A 104 -13.65 4.81 -12.52
C GLN A 104 -13.47 4.82 -10.99
N GLN A 105 -12.76 3.86 -10.42
CA GLN A 105 -12.50 3.82 -8.98
C GLN A 105 -11.32 4.72 -8.55
N PHE A 106 -10.64 5.36 -9.53
CA PHE A 106 -9.44 6.18 -9.25
C PHE A 106 -9.44 7.52 -9.91
#